data_1ab5976091321a726e185c7e8a5fa5d8
#
_entry.id   1ab5976091321a726e185c7e8a5fa5d8
#
_cell.length_a   1.000
_cell.length_b   1.000
_cell.length_c   1.000
_cell.angle_alpha   90.00
_cell.angle_beta   90.00
_cell.angle_gamma   90.00
#
_symmetry.space_group_name_H-M   'P 1'
#
loop_
_entity.id
_entity.type
_entity.pdbx_description
1 polymer ?
#
loop_
_entity_poly.entity_id
_entity_poly.type
_entity_poly.pdbx_seq_one_letter_code
_entity_poly.pdbx_strand_id
1 'polypeptide(L)'
;LAKLINMNEQYFCRFFKKSIGRSPMVYINEFRIRQAMHFLEDTDESVTEVAMECGYNNLGNFLREFHRQTGTTPLKYRKNSQNKKKSLTNI
;
A
#
# COMPACT_ATOMS: atom_id res chain seq x y z
N LEU A 1 -9.06 0.37 -10.50
CA LEU A 1 -7.66 0.65 -10.16
C LEU A 1 -6.77 -0.55 -10.40
N ALA A 2 -7.18 -1.72 -9.92
CA ALA A 2 -6.43 -2.94 -10.19
C ALA A 2 -6.35 -3.23 -11.68
N LYS A 3 -7.35 -2.84 -12.44
CA LYS A 3 -7.38 -3.03 -13.88
C LYS A 3 -6.34 -2.18 -14.60
N LEU A 4 -6.03 -1.01 -14.07
CA LEU A 4 -4.98 -0.17 -14.63
C LEU A 4 -3.61 -0.79 -14.45
N ILE A 5 -3.42 -1.48 -13.34
CA ILE A 5 -2.16 -2.16 -13.06
C ILE A 5 -1.96 -3.36 -13.96
N ASN A 6 -3.04 -3.94 -14.48
CA ASN A 6 -2.96 -5.07 -15.40
C ASN A 6 -2.58 -4.67 -16.82
N MET A 7 -2.45 -3.39 -17.10
CA MET A 7 -1.85 -2.96 -18.34
C MET A 7 -0.38 -3.36 -18.36
N ASN A 8 0.18 -3.42 -19.54
CA ASN A 8 1.57 -3.81 -19.73
C ASN A 8 2.49 -3.02 -18.79
N GLU A 9 3.06 -3.69 -17.80
CA GLU A 9 3.90 -3.04 -16.82
C GLU A 9 5.11 -2.35 -17.42
N GLN A 10 5.72 -2.96 -18.43
CA GLN A 10 6.89 -2.37 -19.09
C GLN A 10 6.53 -1.07 -19.80
N TYR A 11 5.41 -1.06 -20.47
CA TYR A 11 4.95 0.15 -21.14
C TYR A 11 4.65 1.25 -20.13
N PHE A 12 3.96 0.90 -19.07
CA PHE A 12 3.63 1.84 -18.00
C PHE A 12 4.88 2.41 -17.36
N CYS A 13 5.87 1.57 -17.08
CA CYS A 13 7.12 2.00 -16.48
C CYS A 13 7.87 2.98 -17.37
N ARG A 14 7.95 2.72 -18.65
CA ARG A 14 8.61 3.62 -19.59
C ARG A 14 7.93 4.96 -19.65
N PHE A 15 6.61 4.93 -19.76
CA PHE A 15 5.82 6.15 -19.84
C PHE A 15 6.00 6.98 -18.57
N PHE A 16 5.95 6.32 -17.43
CA PHE A 16 6.04 6.99 -16.15
C PHE A 16 7.38 7.66 -15.94
N LYS A 17 8.46 6.94 -16.23
CA LYS A 17 9.81 7.48 -16.08
C LYS A 17 10.03 8.69 -16.98
N LYS A 18 9.52 8.61 -18.20
CA LYS A 18 9.66 9.69 -19.17
C LYS A 18 8.87 10.93 -18.75
N SER A 19 7.68 10.72 -18.21
CA SER A 19 6.76 11.82 -17.87
C SER A 19 7.10 12.50 -16.54
N ILE A 20 7.54 11.73 -15.56
CA ILE A 20 7.69 12.20 -14.19
C ILE A 20 9.15 12.32 -13.76
N GLY A 21 10.06 11.63 -14.45
CA GLY A 21 11.48 11.68 -14.12
C GLY A 21 11.87 10.90 -12.89
N ARG A 22 10.95 10.14 -12.29
CA ARG A 22 11.21 9.30 -11.13
C ARG A 22 11.16 7.83 -11.54
N SER A 23 11.83 6.99 -10.74
CA SER A 23 11.75 5.56 -10.97
C SER A 23 10.31 5.07 -10.84
N PRO A 24 9.78 4.37 -11.85
CA PRO A 24 8.41 3.85 -11.76
C PRO A 24 8.20 2.92 -10.59
N MET A 25 9.22 2.14 -10.22
CA MET A 25 9.09 1.20 -9.11
C MET A 25 8.89 1.91 -7.78
N VAL A 26 9.53 3.05 -7.59
CA VAL A 26 9.33 3.85 -6.37
C VAL A 26 7.88 4.30 -6.29
N TYR A 27 7.35 4.80 -7.38
CA TYR A 27 5.97 5.27 -7.41
C TYR A 27 4.98 4.11 -7.22
N ILE A 28 5.23 2.98 -7.87
CA ILE A 28 4.38 1.81 -7.74
C ILE A 28 4.35 1.33 -6.30
N ASN A 29 5.50 1.30 -5.63
CA ASN A 29 5.56 0.89 -4.23
C ASN A 29 4.79 1.85 -3.33
N GLU A 30 4.92 3.15 -3.58
CA GLU A 30 4.15 4.14 -2.83
C GLU A 30 2.65 3.93 -3.01
N PHE A 31 2.22 3.67 -4.24
CA PHE A 31 0.83 3.40 -4.54
C PHE A 31 0.34 2.14 -3.84
N ARG A 32 1.13 1.07 -3.91
CA ARG A 32 0.78 -0.19 -3.26
C ARG A 32 0.64 -0.05 -1.75
N ILE A 33 1.54 0.69 -1.12
CA ILE A 33 1.47 0.91 0.32
C ILE A 33 0.25 1.76 0.67
N ARG A 34 -0.06 2.74 -0.15
CA ARG A 34 -1.25 3.56 0.07
C ARG A 34 -2.53 2.71 0.01
N GLN A 35 -2.60 1.79 -0.95
CA GLN A 35 -3.71 0.85 -1.05
C GLN A 35 -3.78 -0.04 0.19
N ALA A 36 -2.62 -0.51 0.65
CA ALA A 36 -2.56 -1.33 1.86
C ALA A 36 -3.11 -0.57 3.06
N MET A 37 -2.79 0.70 3.17
CA MET A 37 -3.30 1.52 4.27
C MET A 37 -4.83 1.57 4.26
N HIS A 38 -5.43 1.71 3.08
CA HIS A 38 -6.89 1.69 2.96
C HIS A 38 -7.48 0.34 3.37
N PHE A 39 -6.88 -0.76 2.92
CA PHE A 39 -7.36 -2.09 3.32
C PHE A 39 -7.24 -2.30 4.82
N LEU A 40 -6.15 -1.83 5.41
CA LEU A 40 -5.95 -1.96 6.86
C LEU A 40 -6.99 -1.15 7.64
N GLU A 41 -7.37 -0.01 7.12
CA GLU A 41 -8.35 0.86 7.77
C GLU A 41 -9.79 0.38 7.58
N ASP A 42 -10.11 -0.11 6.39
CA ASP A 42 -11.50 -0.35 6.00
C ASP A 42 -11.93 -1.80 6.02
N THR A 43 -11.00 -2.74 6.18
CA THR A 43 -11.32 -4.17 6.19
C THR A 43 -10.70 -4.85 7.39
N ASP A 44 -11.17 -6.09 7.64
CA ASP A 44 -10.60 -6.94 8.69
C ASP A 44 -9.65 -7.99 8.11
N GLU A 45 -9.22 -7.82 6.86
CA GLU A 45 -8.31 -8.75 6.24
C GLU A 45 -6.99 -8.83 6.99
N SER A 46 -6.38 -10.01 6.99
CA SER A 46 -5.08 -10.20 7.61
C SER A 46 -4.01 -9.40 6.87
N VAL A 47 -2.91 -9.11 7.56
CA VAL A 47 -1.78 -8.40 6.95
C VAL A 47 -1.28 -9.16 5.72
N THR A 48 -1.24 -10.49 5.79
CA THR A 48 -0.81 -11.32 4.66
C THR A 48 -1.75 -11.14 3.47
N GLU A 49 -3.05 -11.16 3.70
CA GLU A 49 -4.02 -10.96 2.63
C GLU A 49 -3.90 -9.58 2.01
N VAL A 50 -3.73 -8.56 2.83
CA VAL A 50 -3.53 -7.20 2.36
C VAL A 50 -2.30 -7.11 1.48
N ALA A 51 -1.19 -7.72 1.90
CA ALA A 51 0.05 -7.73 1.12
C ALA A 51 -0.17 -8.34 -0.26
N MET A 52 -0.85 -9.48 -0.30
CA MET A 52 -1.12 -10.17 -1.57
C MET A 52 -2.00 -9.34 -2.49
N GLU A 53 -3.04 -8.73 -1.95
CA GLU A 53 -3.95 -7.91 -2.75
C GLU A 53 -3.26 -6.66 -3.30
N CYS A 54 -2.27 -6.16 -2.60
CA CYS A 54 -1.50 -5.00 -3.06
C CYS A 54 -0.39 -5.36 -4.04
N GLY A 55 -0.25 -6.63 -4.37
CA GLY A 55 0.69 -7.07 -5.39
C GLY A 55 2.05 -7.51 -4.86
N TYR A 56 2.18 -7.73 -3.57
CA TYR A 56 3.41 -8.24 -3.00
C TYR A 56 3.37 -9.77 -2.94
N ASN A 57 4.41 -10.41 -3.49
CA ASN A 57 4.53 -11.85 -3.46
C ASN A 57 5.16 -12.37 -2.18
N ASN A 58 5.75 -11.47 -1.41
CA ASN A 58 6.52 -11.82 -0.23
C ASN A 58 6.15 -10.89 0.91
N LEU A 59 5.70 -11.47 2.02
CA LEU A 59 5.29 -10.69 3.16
C LEU A 59 6.43 -9.85 3.74
N GLY A 60 7.65 -10.39 3.74
CA GLY A 60 8.81 -9.65 4.23
C GLY A 60 9.06 -8.38 3.47
N ASN A 61 8.94 -8.44 2.14
CA ASN A 61 9.09 -7.25 1.31
C ASN A 61 8.01 -6.21 1.61
N PHE A 62 6.77 -6.68 1.80
CA PHE A 62 5.68 -5.79 2.13
C PHE A 62 5.94 -5.09 3.47
N LEU A 63 6.32 -5.85 4.48
CA LEU A 63 6.56 -5.28 5.81
C LEU A 63 7.68 -4.26 5.78
N ARG A 64 8.75 -4.56 5.06
CA ARG A 64 9.88 -3.64 4.92
C ARG A 64 9.45 -2.34 4.25
N GLU A 65 8.75 -2.46 3.13
CA GLU A 65 8.30 -1.30 2.37
C GLU A 65 7.29 -0.47 3.16
N PHE A 66 6.39 -1.14 3.85
CA PHE A 66 5.41 -0.45 4.68
C PHE A 66 6.10 0.36 5.77
N HIS A 67 7.04 -0.27 6.47
CA HIS A 67 7.79 0.42 7.52
C HIS A 67 8.61 1.57 6.98
N ARG A 68 9.24 1.38 5.82
CA ARG A 68 10.05 2.41 5.20
C ARG A 68 9.24 3.65 4.86
N GLN A 69 8.02 3.47 4.41
CA GLN A 69 7.18 4.58 3.96
C GLN A 69 6.35 5.20 5.07
N THR A 70 5.91 4.41 6.04
CA THR A 70 5.01 4.91 7.09
C THR A 70 5.66 5.08 8.45
N GLY A 71 6.82 4.46 8.65
CA GLY A 71 7.50 4.49 9.94
C GLY A 71 6.91 3.56 10.98
N THR A 72 5.93 2.74 10.61
CA THR A 72 5.27 1.84 11.55
C THR A 72 4.97 0.50 10.89
N THR A 73 4.51 -0.46 11.66
CA THR A 73 4.10 -1.76 11.13
C THR A 73 2.63 -1.73 10.71
N PRO A 74 2.21 -2.62 9.80
CA PRO A 74 0.80 -2.68 9.41
C PRO A 74 -0.14 -2.94 10.59
N LEU A 75 0.25 -3.78 11.53
CA LEU A 75 -0.59 -4.06 12.69
C LEU A 75 -0.76 -2.84 13.58
N LYS A 76 0.32 -2.12 13.83
CA LYS A 76 0.26 -0.89 14.60
C LYS A 76 -0.56 0.17 13.88
N TYR A 77 -0.39 0.25 12.58
CA TYR A 77 -1.13 1.20 11.79
C TYR A 77 -2.64 0.96 11.89
N ARG A 78 -3.05 -0.31 11.76
CA ARG A 78 -4.47 -0.68 11.89
C ARG A 78 -5.00 -0.33 13.28
N LYS A 79 -4.23 -0.64 14.31
CA LYS A 79 -4.66 -0.36 15.68
C LYS A 79 -4.83 1.14 15.91
N ASN A 80 -3.88 1.94 15.43
CA ASN A 80 -3.96 3.40 15.56
C ASN A 80 -5.15 3.96 14.79
N SER A 81 -5.41 3.43 13.61
CA SER A 81 -6.55 3.85 12.82
C SER A 81 -7.87 3.54 13.51
N GLN A 82 -7.99 2.35 14.09
CA GLN A 82 -9.17 1.96 14.84
C GLN A 82 -9.39 2.84 16.07
N ASN A 83 -8.31 3.19 16.76
CA ASN A 83 -8.40 4.09 17.90
C ASN A 83 -8.87 5.48 17.49
N LYS A 84 -8.40 5.98 16.37
CA LYS A 84 -8.85 7.27 15.85
C LYS A 84 -10.34 7.22 15.50
N LYS A 85 -10.80 6.16 14.89
CA LYS A 85 -12.21 6.00 14.54
C LYS A 85 -13.07 5.96 15.79
N LYS A 86 -12.60 5.28 16.85
CA LYS A 86 -13.31 5.26 18.12
C LYS A 86 -13.41 6.65 18.74
N SER A 87 -12.32 7.41 18.69
CA SER A 87 -12.33 8.78 19.20
C SER A 87 -13.33 9.65 18.47
N LEU A 88 -13.38 9.50 17.16
CA LEU A 88 -14.33 10.25 16.33
C LEU A 88 -15.77 9.83 16.62
N THR A 89 -15.99 8.56 16.90
CA THR A 89 -17.33 8.03 17.15
C THR A 89 -17.87 8.48 18.50
N ASN A 90 -17.00 8.79 19.43
CA ASN A 90 -17.38 9.22 20.79
C ASN A 90 -17.73 10.70 20.89
N ILE A 91 -17.60 11.41 19.81
CA ILE A 91 -18.00 12.79 19.75
C ILE A 91 -19.44 12.89 19.29
#